data_ceb260063eaefb485cdbc4882fc17527
#
_entry.id   ceb260063eaefb485cdbc4882fc17527
#
_cell.length_a   1.000
_cell.length_b   1.000
_cell.length_c   1.000
_cell.angle_alpha   90.00
_cell.angle_beta   90.00
_cell.angle_gamma   90.00
#
_symmetry.space_group_name_H-M   'P 1'
#
loop_
_entity.id
_entity.type
_entity.pdbx_description
1 polymer ?
#
loop_
_entity_poly.entity_id
_entity_poly.type
_entity_poly.pdbx_seq_one_letter_code
_entity_poly.pdbx_strand_id
1 'polypeptide(L)'
;VWRGENSSLFMVTLYSEYMEIAIARNDAGKSWVESLRKKREQAKIEDQRKTQGICILEEVWGENKGDRMTWGYDAKIAHQYQTKSSIQTGIDTHCHALITGSSGSGKSVAVSYLLGRRLQADPDTRVFVCDYKNSEDFRFLHGYANYYTGEKCYDGIMAFYQKFNETRESGGAERERYLLIFDEYPAFLNRLQMLDKQNKEKRATDVMNAVSEILMLGRGLHYGIWIVTQRADAALFANGSRDNFMCILALGRLSKEQKNMLFSGEELPERSYQQGEGVILLDGREVEEVKIPWVTDVPGWRKHMLDTLEQSADGNVRRES
;
A
#
# COMPACT_ATOMS: atom_id res chain seq x y z
N VAL A 1 -38.96 -28.28 -7.52
CA VAL A 1 -39.75 -27.57 -8.55
C VAL A 1 -40.96 -26.95 -7.85
N TRP A 2 -41.06 -25.64 -7.89
CA TRP A 2 -42.17 -24.90 -7.29
C TRP A 2 -42.96 -24.19 -8.41
N ARG A 3 -44.31 -24.25 -8.35
CA ARG A 3 -45.19 -23.54 -9.29
C ARG A 3 -45.84 -22.37 -8.56
N GLY A 4 -45.59 -21.16 -9.01
CA GLY A 4 -46.29 -19.98 -8.53
C GLY A 4 -47.60 -19.74 -9.25
N GLU A 5 -48.47 -18.90 -8.70
CA GLU A 5 -49.84 -18.65 -9.19
C GLU A 5 -49.97 -18.16 -10.64
N ASN A 6 -48.86 -17.73 -11.26
CA ASN A 6 -48.85 -17.22 -12.66
C ASN A 6 -48.13 -18.17 -13.65
N SER A 7 -48.30 -19.50 -13.48
CA SER A 7 -47.77 -20.54 -14.39
C SER A 7 -46.25 -20.45 -14.71
N SER A 8 -45.47 -19.71 -13.97
CA SER A 8 -44.03 -19.70 -14.11
C SER A 8 -43.37 -20.81 -13.34
N LEU A 9 -42.55 -21.61 -14.02
CA LEU A 9 -41.81 -22.71 -13.43
C LEU A 9 -40.43 -22.19 -12.94
N PHE A 10 -40.15 -22.44 -11.68
CA PHE A 10 -38.83 -22.17 -11.10
C PHE A 10 -38.15 -23.50 -10.77
N MET A 11 -36.90 -23.63 -11.16
CA MET A 11 -36.07 -24.74 -10.71
C MET A 11 -34.96 -24.17 -9.84
N VAL A 12 -34.90 -24.64 -8.59
CA VAL A 12 -33.84 -24.26 -7.65
C VAL A 12 -32.99 -25.50 -7.43
N THR A 13 -31.70 -25.39 -7.75
CA THR A 13 -30.73 -26.43 -7.48
C THR A 13 -29.79 -25.93 -6.37
N LEU A 14 -29.75 -26.67 -5.27
CA LEU A 14 -28.89 -26.38 -4.14
C LEU A 14 -27.61 -27.20 -4.25
N TYR A 15 -26.49 -26.55 -4.26
CA TYR A 15 -25.16 -27.12 -4.14
C TYR A 15 -24.58 -26.76 -2.77
N SER A 16 -23.58 -27.48 -2.30
CA SER A 16 -22.95 -27.21 -1.00
C SER A 16 -22.37 -25.79 -0.83
N GLU A 17 -22.03 -25.16 -1.94
CA GLU A 17 -21.38 -23.85 -1.95
C GLU A 17 -22.15 -22.75 -2.69
N TYR A 18 -23.18 -23.09 -3.46
CA TYR A 18 -24.00 -22.12 -4.20
C TYR A 18 -25.39 -22.67 -4.53
N MET A 19 -26.28 -21.76 -4.87
CA MET A 19 -27.63 -22.06 -5.33
C MET A 19 -27.80 -21.53 -6.75
N GLU A 20 -28.18 -22.38 -7.68
CA GLU A 20 -28.50 -22.01 -9.04
C GLU A 20 -30.02 -21.97 -9.24
N ILE A 21 -30.53 -20.90 -9.83
CA ILE A 21 -31.94 -20.66 -10.05
C ILE A 21 -32.15 -20.38 -11.53
N ALA A 22 -32.90 -21.29 -12.16
CA ALA A 22 -33.38 -21.09 -13.52
C ALA A 22 -34.81 -20.55 -13.51
N ILE A 23 -35.08 -19.43 -14.17
CA ILE A 23 -36.33 -18.68 -14.09
C ILE A 23 -37.01 -18.58 -15.41
N ALA A 24 -38.31 -18.72 -15.37
CA ALA A 24 -39.20 -18.41 -16.47
C ALA A 24 -39.56 -16.90 -16.54
N ARG A 25 -39.74 -16.45 -17.73
CA ARG A 25 -39.69 -15.12 -18.29
C ARG A 25 -40.76 -14.07 -17.86
N ASN A 26 -41.10 -13.89 -16.62
CA ASN A 26 -41.99 -12.79 -16.23
C ASN A 26 -41.31 -11.74 -15.32
N ASP A 27 -41.91 -10.57 -15.19
CA ASP A 27 -41.30 -9.46 -14.45
C ASP A 27 -41.26 -9.68 -12.93
N ALA A 28 -42.19 -10.45 -12.37
CA ALA A 28 -42.20 -10.88 -10.97
C ALA A 28 -41.00 -11.82 -10.66
N GLY A 29 -40.68 -12.72 -11.58
CA GLY A 29 -39.50 -13.58 -11.49
C GLY A 29 -38.19 -12.83 -11.55
N LYS A 30 -38.11 -11.80 -12.39
CA LYS A 30 -36.90 -10.93 -12.47
C LYS A 30 -36.67 -10.16 -11.17
N SER A 31 -37.72 -9.55 -10.60
CA SER A 31 -37.65 -8.84 -9.33
C SER A 31 -37.25 -9.75 -8.17
N TRP A 32 -37.78 -10.98 -8.14
CA TRP A 32 -37.42 -11.97 -7.11
C TRP A 32 -35.95 -12.42 -7.23
N VAL A 33 -35.44 -12.65 -8.45
CA VAL A 33 -34.01 -12.96 -8.69
C VAL A 33 -33.10 -11.84 -8.26
N GLU A 34 -33.48 -10.62 -8.55
CA GLU A 34 -32.68 -9.46 -8.16
C GLU A 34 -32.63 -9.32 -6.64
N SER A 35 -33.73 -9.61 -5.94
CA SER A 35 -33.75 -9.67 -4.48
C SER A 35 -32.88 -10.80 -3.92
N LEU A 36 -32.85 -11.97 -4.57
CA LEU A 36 -31.98 -13.09 -4.19
C LEU A 36 -30.50 -12.83 -4.49
N ARG A 37 -30.21 -12.16 -5.62
CA ARG A 37 -28.82 -11.72 -5.92
C ARG A 37 -28.31 -10.76 -4.86
N LYS A 38 -29.13 -9.77 -4.46
CA LYS A 38 -28.79 -8.85 -3.37
C LYS A 38 -28.58 -9.57 -2.05
N LYS A 39 -29.47 -10.52 -1.69
CA LYS A 39 -29.31 -11.34 -0.48
C LYS A 39 -28.06 -12.23 -0.53
N ARG A 40 -27.72 -12.78 -1.71
CA ARG A 40 -26.51 -13.59 -1.89
C ARG A 40 -25.25 -12.77 -1.84
N GLU A 41 -25.26 -11.56 -2.39
CA GLU A 41 -24.15 -10.61 -2.28
C GLU A 41 -23.95 -10.19 -0.83
N GLN A 42 -25.02 -9.88 -0.11
CA GLN A 42 -24.99 -9.61 1.33
C GLN A 42 -24.51 -10.82 2.14
N ALA A 43 -24.97 -12.04 1.82
CA ALA A 43 -24.51 -13.26 2.48
C ALA A 43 -23.04 -13.57 2.17
N LYS A 44 -22.57 -13.33 0.95
CA LYS A 44 -21.14 -13.43 0.60
C LYS A 44 -20.29 -12.41 1.36
N ILE A 45 -20.77 -11.19 1.48
CA ILE A 45 -20.11 -10.14 2.28
C ILE A 45 -20.10 -10.54 3.76
N GLU A 46 -21.19 -11.12 4.25
CA GLU A 46 -21.31 -11.55 5.65
C GLU A 46 -20.48 -12.80 5.95
N ASP A 47 -20.36 -13.73 5.00
CA ASP A 47 -19.50 -14.92 5.10
C ASP A 47 -18.02 -14.54 4.95
N GLN A 48 -17.69 -13.60 4.07
CA GLN A 48 -16.37 -12.99 4.01
C GLN A 48 -16.03 -12.24 5.31
N ARG A 49 -17.00 -11.56 5.94
CA ARG A 49 -16.85 -10.94 7.25
C ARG A 49 -16.58 -11.97 8.36
N LYS A 50 -17.23 -13.13 8.33
CA LYS A 50 -17.03 -14.21 9.31
C LYS A 50 -15.71 -14.95 9.12
N THR A 51 -15.27 -15.13 7.87
CA THR A 51 -14.01 -15.82 7.54
C THR A 51 -12.79 -14.91 7.57
N GLN A 52 -12.94 -13.60 7.35
CA GLN A 52 -11.82 -12.64 7.25
C GLN A 52 -11.59 -11.80 8.50
N GLY A 53 -12.27 -12.10 9.61
CA GLY A 53 -12.23 -11.23 10.79
C GLY A 53 -12.96 -9.90 10.53
N ILE A 54 -12.81 -8.93 11.43
CA ILE A 54 -13.49 -7.64 11.32
C ILE A 54 -13.02 -6.90 10.09
N CYS A 55 -13.93 -6.68 9.14
CA CYS A 55 -13.68 -5.85 7.97
C CYS A 55 -13.80 -4.37 8.39
N ILE A 56 -12.69 -3.67 8.46
CA ILE A 56 -12.68 -2.21 8.62
C ILE A 56 -12.82 -1.62 7.22
N LEU A 57 -13.92 -0.89 6.99
CA LEU A 57 -14.22 -0.23 5.72
C LEU A 57 -13.82 1.25 5.82
N GLU A 58 -13.15 1.75 4.80
CA GLU A 58 -12.96 3.16 4.55
C GLU A 58 -13.90 3.57 3.41
N GLU A 59 -14.93 4.37 3.73
CA GLU A 59 -15.98 4.70 2.78
C GLU A 59 -15.72 5.97 1.98
N VAL A 60 -14.92 6.88 2.51
CA VAL A 60 -14.80 8.24 1.95
C VAL A 60 -13.36 8.73 1.99
N TRP A 61 -12.95 9.37 0.89
CA TRP A 61 -11.82 10.28 0.87
C TRP A 61 -12.18 11.52 1.71
N GLY A 62 -11.80 11.53 2.98
CA GLY A 62 -12.07 12.62 3.90
C GLY A 62 -10.96 13.66 3.91
N GLU A 63 -11.29 14.91 4.24
CA GLU A 63 -10.29 15.90 4.56
C GLU A 63 -9.64 15.56 5.90
N ASN A 64 -8.38 15.16 5.87
CA ASN A 64 -7.57 14.94 7.06
C ASN A 64 -6.25 15.71 6.90
N LYS A 65 -6.35 17.03 6.76
CA LYS A 65 -5.17 17.89 6.68
C LYS A 65 -4.52 17.97 8.05
N GLY A 66 -3.27 17.55 8.12
CA GLY A 66 -2.49 17.63 9.36
C GLY A 66 -1.16 16.91 9.24
N ASP A 67 -0.31 17.09 10.23
CA ASP A 67 1.04 16.52 10.25
C ASP A 67 1.07 15.02 10.65
N ARG A 68 -0.10 14.35 10.69
CA ARG A 68 -0.22 12.95 11.11
C ARG A 68 -0.81 12.06 10.01
N MET A 69 -0.17 10.92 9.81
CA MET A 69 -0.61 9.89 8.88
C MET A 69 -1.12 8.67 9.63
N THR A 70 -2.17 8.04 9.12
CA THR A 70 -2.70 6.75 9.60
C THR A 70 -2.04 5.60 8.86
N TRP A 71 -1.37 4.70 9.58
CA TRP A 71 -0.75 3.48 9.04
C TRP A 71 -1.74 2.31 8.93
N GLY A 72 -2.84 2.37 9.62
CA GLY A 72 -3.85 1.34 9.72
C GLY A 72 -4.59 1.43 11.05
N TYR A 73 -5.22 0.35 11.45
CA TYR A 73 -5.95 0.27 12.71
C TYR A 73 -5.38 -0.86 13.58
N ASP A 74 -5.41 -0.66 14.89
CA ASP A 74 -5.06 -1.68 15.87
C ASP A 74 -5.97 -2.90 15.68
N ALA A 75 -5.36 -4.02 15.26
CA ALA A 75 -6.11 -5.24 14.97
C ALA A 75 -6.67 -5.90 16.23
N LYS A 76 -5.99 -5.79 17.40
CA LYS A 76 -6.48 -6.32 18.68
C LYS A 76 -7.75 -5.59 19.11
N ILE A 77 -7.72 -4.26 19.08
CA ILE A 77 -8.87 -3.41 19.43
C ILE A 77 -10.02 -3.66 18.45
N ALA A 78 -9.73 -3.72 17.15
CA ALA A 78 -10.75 -4.00 16.15
C ALA A 78 -11.41 -5.35 16.36
N HIS A 79 -10.66 -6.41 16.65
CA HIS A 79 -11.21 -7.75 16.91
C HIS A 79 -11.96 -7.84 18.23
N GLN A 80 -11.44 -7.24 19.31
CA GLN A 80 -12.01 -7.38 20.66
C GLN A 80 -13.23 -6.50 20.87
N TYR A 81 -13.22 -5.26 20.39
CA TYR A 81 -14.22 -4.25 20.70
C TYR A 81 -15.06 -3.81 19.51
N GLN A 82 -14.85 -4.36 18.32
CA GLN A 82 -15.57 -3.98 17.09
C GLN A 82 -15.50 -2.48 16.79
N THR A 83 -14.38 -1.83 17.15
CA THR A 83 -14.18 -0.39 17.01
C THR A 83 -12.87 -0.09 16.29
N LYS A 84 -12.77 1.11 15.73
CA LYS A 84 -11.59 1.58 15.03
C LYS A 84 -10.68 2.33 16.02
N SER A 85 -9.44 1.88 16.16
CA SER A 85 -8.36 2.61 16.82
C SER A 85 -7.23 2.80 15.83
N SER A 86 -7.01 4.02 15.38
CA SER A 86 -6.01 4.30 14.33
C SER A 86 -4.59 4.33 14.88
N ILE A 87 -3.67 3.65 14.20
CA ILE A 87 -2.23 3.73 14.44
C ILE A 87 -1.70 4.91 13.63
N GLN A 88 -1.26 5.96 14.32
CA GLN A 88 -0.87 7.22 13.68
C GLN A 88 0.52 7.69 14.13
N THR A 89 1.23 8.31 13.19
CA THR A 89 2.52 8.99 13.47
C THR A 89 2.58 10.34 12.77
N GLY A 90 3.53 11.17 13.18
CA GLY A 90 3.87 12.37 12.41
C GLY A 90 4.48 12.00 11.05
N ILE A 91 4.13 12.76 10.04
CA ILE A 91 4.60 12.55 8.65
C ILE A 91 6.12 12.65 8.58
N ASP A 92 6.70 13.64 9.22
CA ASP A 92 8.14 13.89 9.17
C ASP A 92 8.94 13.00 10.13
N THR A 93 8.30 12.50 11.20
CA THR A 93 8.96 11.63 12.18
C THR A 93 9.11 10.20 11.70
N HIS A 94 8.20 9.71 10.85
CA HIS A 94 8.19 8.35 10.31
C HIS A 94 8.09 8.37 8.79
N CYS A 95 9.03 9.09 8.15
CA CYS A 95 9.00 9.30 6.70
C CYS A 95 9.53 8.08 5.91
N HIS A 96 10.39 7.24 6.51
CA HIS A 96 10.93 6.05 5.86
C HIS A 96 10.18 4.80 6.33
N ALA A 97 9.69 4.01 5.38
CA ALA A 97 8.98 2.78 5.67
C ALA A 97 9.50 1.58 4.86
N LEU A 98 9.61 0.44 5.52
CA LEU A 98 9.85 -0.86 4.91
C LEU A 98 8.56 -1.67 4.98
N ILE A 99 7.95 -1.92 3.83
CA ILE A 99 6.67 -2.63 3.71
C ILE A 99 6.95 -4.01 3.14
N THR A 100 6.68 -5.05 3.91
CA THR A 100 6.99 -6.42 3.51
C THR A 100 5.79 -7.36 3.68
N GLY A 101 5.89 -8.52 3.06
CA GLY A 101 4.89 -9.59 3.16
C GLY A 101 4.94 -10.53 1.99
N SER A 102 4.44 -11.74 2.17
CA SER A 102 4.36 -12.75 1.11
C SER A 102 3.42 -12.34 -0.02
N SER A 103 3.48 -13.04 -1.15
CA SER A 103 2.49 -12.86 -2.23
C SER A 103 1.08 -13.13 -1.68
N GLY A 104 0.11 -12.29 -2.06
CA GLY A 104 -1.27 -12.40 -1.58
C GLY A 104 -1.52 -11.84 -0.17
N SER A 105 -0.52 -11.34 0.55
CA SER A 105 -0.71 -10.75 1.90
C SER A 105 -1.43 -9.40 1.91
N GLY A 106 -1.65 -8.77 0.75
CA GLY A 106 -2.31 -7.47 0.62
C GLY A 106 -1.35 -6.27 0.55
N LYS A 107 -0.06 -6.47 0.24
CA LYS A 107 0.93 -5.38 0.14
C LYS A 107 0.50 -4.25 -0.79
N SER A 108 0.13 -4.55 -2.04
CA SER A 108 -0.25 -3.52 -3.02
C SER A 108 -1.49 -2.73 -2.57
N VAL A 109 -2.46 -3.42 -1.96
CA VAL A 109 -3.63 -2.76 -1.35
C VAL A 109 -3.20 -1.84 -0.21
N ALA A 110 -2.29 -2.31 0.65
CA ALA A 110 -1.75 -1.52 1.74
C ALA A 110 -1.01 -0.28 1.23
N VAL A 111 -0.14 -0.43 0.23
CA VAL A 111 0.61 0.70 -0.35
C VAL A 111 -0.34 1.73 -0.97
N SER A 112 -1.36 1.29 -1.72
CA SER A 112 -2.39 2.17 -2.28
C SER A 112 -3.17 2.90 -1.18
N TYR A 113 -3.56 2.21 -0.11
CA TYR A 113 -4.21 2.81 1.05
C TYR A 113 -3.31 3.86 1.73
N LEU A 114 -2.05 3.48 2.03
CA LEU A 114 -1.09 4.33 2.71
C LEU A 114 -0.72 5.57 1.88
N LEU A 115 -0.58 5.44 0.57
CA LEU A 115 -0.39 6.58 -0.34
C LEU A 115 -1.57 7.55 -0.25
N GLY A 116 -2.79 7.04 -0.30
CA GLY A 116 -3.99 7.88 -0.10
C GLY A 116 -3.98 8.59 1.25
N ARG A 117 -3.62 7.88 2.34
CA ARG A 117 -3.50 8.49 3.69
C ARG A 117 -2.40 9.54 3.76
N ARG A 118 -1.29 9.32 3.06
CA ARG A 118 -0.21 10.29 2.98
C ARG A 118 -0.68 11.57 2.28
N LEU A 119 -1.37 11.44 1.15
CA LEU A 119 -1.89 12.56 0.38
C LEU A 119 -3.05 13.30 1.08
N GLN A 120 -3.87 12.60 1.86
CA GLN A 120 -4.89 13.23 2.70
C GLN A 120 -4.26 14.08 3.80
N ALA A 121 -3.18 13.59 4.41
CA ALA A 121 -2.48 14.33 5.46
C ALA A 121 -1.71 15.52 4.92
N ASP A 122 -1.07 15.38 3.75
CA ASP A 122 -0.33 16.43 3.09
C ASP A 122 -0.47 16.32 1.56
N PRO A 123 -1.46 17.02 0.97
CA PRO A 123 -1.73 17.01 -0.46
C PRO A 123 -0.59 17.58 -1.33
N ASP A 124 0.29 18.38 -0.75
CA ASP A 124 1.39 19.01 -1.45
C ASP A 124 2.63 18.11 -1.55
N THR A 125 2.59 16.89 -0.94
CA THR A 125 3.71 15.93 -1.05
C THR A 125 4.02 15.60 -2.51
N ARG A 126 5.30 15.77 -2.90
CA ARG A 126 5.83 15.35 -4.21
C ARG A 126 6.14 13.86 -4.19
N VAL A 127 5.37 13.07 -4.90
CA VAL A 127 5.51 11.60 -4.88
C VAL A 127 6.18 11.12 -6.15
N PHE A 128 7.16 10.23 -6.00
CA PHE A 128 7.78 9.46 -7.08
C PHE A 128 7.44 7.99 -6.85
N VAL A 129 7.01 7.29 -7.88
CA VAL A 129 6.65 5.88 -7.79
C VAL A 129 7.45 5.08 -8.80
N CYS A 130 8.25 4.14 -8.30
CA CYS A 130 8.99 3.16 -9.08
C CYS A 130 8.30 1.80 -8.93
N ASP A 131 7.54 1.38 -9.93
CA ASP A 131 6.91 0.06 -10.02
C ASP A 131 7.69 -0.80 -11.00
N TYR A 132 8.68 -1.54 -10.48
CA TYR A 132 9.52 -2.37 -11.33
C TYR A 132 8.73 -3.47 -12.05
N LYS A 133 7.71 -4.02 -11.39
CA LYS A 133 6.88 -5.09 -11.93
C LYS A 133 5.88 -4.61 -12.98
N ASN A 134 5.57 -3.32 -13.04
CA ASN A 134 4.50 -2.73 -13.86
C ASN A 134 3.16 -3.42 -13.57
N SER A 135 2.74 -3.36 -12.32
CA SER A 135 1.60 -4.10 -11.80
C SER A 135 0.26 -3.43 -12.12
N GLU A 136 -0.81 -4.24 -12.22
CA GLU A 136 -2.19 -3.75 -12.34
C GLU A 136 -2.60 -2.84 -11.17
N ASP A 137 -1.98 -3.03 -10.01
CA ASP A 137 -2.32 -2.29 -8.81
C ASP A 137 -1.99 -0.80 -8.93
N PHE A 138 -0.95 -0.46 -9.68
CA PHE A 138 -0.51 0.91 -9.94
C PHE A 138 -0.87 1.44 -11.34
N ARG A 139 -1.65 0.69 -12.14
CA ARG A 139 -2.04 1.11 -13.50
C ARG A 139 -2.75 2.47 -13.53
N PHE A 140 -3.44 2.86 -12.46
CA PHE A 140 -4.09 4.16 -12.36
C PHE A 140 -3.12 5.35 -12.39
N LEU A 141 -1.81 5.11 -12.15
CA LEU A 141 -0.75 6.12 -12.23
C LEU A 141 -0.17 6.28 -13.65
N HIS A 142 -0.64 5.51 -14.65
CA HIS A 142 -0.19 5.70 -16.02
C HIS A 142 -0.51 7.12 -16.50
N GLY A 143 0.51 7.83 -16.97
CA GLY A 143 0.40 9.24 -17.36
C GLY A 143 0.87 10.23 -16.28
N TYR A 144 0.99 9.81 -15.02
CA TYR A 144 1.60 10.63 -14.00
C TYR A 144 3.11 10.81 -14.23
N ALA A 145 3.59 12.05 -14.21
CA ALA A 145 4.94 12.40 -14.64
C ALA A 145 6.05 11.69 -13.83
N ASN A 146 5.82 11.44 -12.53
CA ASN A 146 6.77 10.80 -11.65
C ASN A 146 6.46 9.30 -11.41
N TYR A 147 5.81 8.63 -12.37
CA TYR A 147 5.58 7.19 -12.34
C TYR A 147 6.50 6.48 -13.32
N TYR A 148 7.33 5.60 -12.81
CA TYR A 148 8.38 4.89 -13.54
C TYR A 148 8.18 3.38 -13.44
N THR A 149 8.31 2.67 -14.57
CA THR A 149 8.12 1.22 -14.62
C THR A 149 9.31 0.49 -15.23
N GLY A 150 9.52 -0.76 -14.82
CA GLY A 150 10.59 -1.59 -15.35
C GLY A 150 11.97 -0.95 -15.19
N GLU A 151 12.77 -0.95 -16.27
CA GLU A 151 14.12 -0.40 -16.24
C GLU A 151 14.17 1.13 -16.06
N LYS A 152 13.08 1.85 -16.39
CA LYS A 152 12.95 3.30 -16.13
C LYS A 152 12.93 3.67 -14.64
N CYS A 153 12.74 2.69 -13.75
CA CYS A 153 12.88 2.93 -12.31
C CYS A 153 14.27 3.47 -11.94
N TYR A 154 15.31 3.19 -12.74
CA TYR A 154 16.63 3.81 -12.56
C TYR A 154 16.55 5.33 -12.72
N ASP A 155 15.92 5.80 -13.80
CA ASP A 155 15.76 7.24 -14.05
C ASP A 155 14.92 7.90 -12.95
N GLY A 156 13.86 7.21 -12.50
CA GLY A 156 12.99 7.68 -11.43
C GLY A 156 13.70 7.89 -10.10
N ILE A 157 14.52 6.93 -9.67
CA ILE A 157 15.26 7.07 -8.41
C ILE A 157 16.38 8.09 -8.53
N MET A 158 17.05 8.18 -9.68
CA MET A 158 18.10 9.16 -9.88
C MET A 158 17.54 10.58 -9.97
N ALA A 159 16.36 10.78 -10.58
CA ALA A 159 15.66 12.06 -10.55
C ALA A 159 15.26 12.47 -9.12
N PHE A 160 14.75 11.53 -8.31
CA PHE A 160 14.43 11.77 -6.90
C PHE A 160 15.71 12.14 -6.10
N TYR A 161 16.79 11.41 -6.31
CA TYR A 161 18.08 11.67 -5.66
C TYR A 161 18.69 13.01 -6.07
N GLN A 162 18.52 13.41 -7.34
CA GLN A 162 18.94 14.72 -7.80
C GLN A 162 18.20 15.83 -7.04
N LYS A 163 16.87 15.74 -6.90
CA LYS A 163 16.08 16.70 -6.12
C LYS A 163 16.50 16.74 -4.64
N PHE A 164 16.81 15.60 -4.06
CA PHE A 164 17.36 15.53 -2.71
C PHE A 164 18.68 16.30 -2.57
N ASN A 165 19.60 16.14 -3.53
CA ASN A 165 20.87 16.86 -3.52
C ASN A 165 20.69 18.37 -3.71
N GLU A 166 19.81 18.80 -4.64
CA GLU A 166 19.46 20.21 -4.86
C GLU A 166 18.94 20.84 -3.56
N THR A 167 18.02 20.17 -2.87
CA THR A 167 17.49 20.66 -1.58
C THR A 167 18.58 20.72 -0.50
N ARG A 168 19.47 19.73 -0.43
CA ARG A 168 20.57 19.72 0.52
C ARG A 168 21.56 20.88 0.27
N GLU A 169 21.89 21.14 -0.98
CA GLU A 169 22.82 22.23 -1.38
C GLU A 169 22.22 23.61 -1.14
N SER A 170 20.91 23.76 -1.30
CA SER A 170 20.18 25.00 -0.97
C SER A 170 20.03 25.28 0.53
N GLY A 171 20.50 24.34 1.38
CA GLY A 171 20.38 24.46 2.84
C GLY A 171 19.00 24.14 3.38
N GLY A 172 18.19 23.41 2.61
CA GLY A 172 16.85 22.97 3.06
C GLY A 172 15.84 24.13 3.18
N ALA A 173 16.03 25.20 2.42
CA ALA A 173 15.15 26.37 2.45
C ALA A 173 13.73 26.08 1.98
N GLU A 174 13.56 25.06 1.16
CA GLU A 174 12.25 24.57 0.68
C GLU A 174 11.63 23.60 1.68
N ARG A 175 10.42 23.90 2.12
CA ARG A 175 9.65 23.03 3.03
C ARG A 175 8.77 22.02 2.28
N GLU A 176 9.09 21.74 1.03
CA GLU A 176 8.36 20.73 0.25
C GLU A 176 8.71 19.35 0.78
N ARG A 177 7.69 18.49 0.85
CA ARG A 177 7.86 17.08 1.24
C ARG A 177 7.91 16.20 0.02
N TYR A 178 8.87 15.30 0.00
CA TYR A 178 9.12 14.35 -1.08
C TYR A 178 8.97 12.92 -0.57
N LEU A 179 8.35 12.07 -1.38
CA LEU A 179 8.19 10.64 -1.07
C LEU A 179 8.52 9.80 -2.30
N LEU A 180 9.47 8.88 -2.16
CA LEU A 180 9.70 7.81 -3.12
C LEU A 180 9.04 6.53 -2.63
N ILE A 181 8.19 5.93 -3.47
CA ILE A 181 7.65 4.58 -3.27
C ILE A 181 8.34 3.67 -4.29
N PHE A 182 9.03 2.62 -3.82
CA PHE A 182 9.70 1.67 -4.69
C PHE A 182 9.16 0.26 -4.48
N ASP A 183 8.37 -0.24 -5.45
CA ASP A 183 7.85 -1.61 -5.43
C ASP A 183 8.81 -2.59 -6.10
N GLU A 184 9.01 -3.75 -5.46
CA GLU A 184 9.93 -4.83 -5.86
C GLU A 184 11.39 -4.36 -6.02
N TYR A 185 11.85 -3.47 -5.13
CA TYR A 185 13.22 -2.97 -5.10
C TYR A 185 14.32 -4.04 -5.20
N PRO A 186 14.24 -5.20 -4.50
CA PRO A 186 15.25 -6.25 -4.62
C PRO A 186 15.35 -6.86 -6.02
N ALA A 187 14.22 -7.08 -6.67
CA ALA A 187 14.19 -7.64 -8.01
C ALA A 187 14.82 -6.67 -9.03
N PHE A 188 14.55 -5.38 -8.86
CA PHE A 188 15.17 -4.33 -9.65
C PHE A 188 16.69 -4.27 -9.47
N LEU A 189 17.20 -4.28 -8.22
CA LEU A 189 18.64 -4.27 -7.96
C LEU A 189 19.34 -5.49 -8.55
N ASN A 190 18.76 -6.68 -8.39
CA ASN A 190 19.32 -7.89 -8.98
C ASN A 190 19.42 -7.77 -10.51
N ARG A 191 18.40 -7.20 -11.16
CA ARG A 191 18.44 -6.95 -12.61
C ARG A 191 19.53 -5.97 -12.98
N LEU A 192 19.66 -4.83 -12.26
CA LEU A 192 20.73 -3.87 -12.50
C LEU A 192 22.12 -4.49 -12.33
N GLN A 193 22.35 -5.30 -11.30
CA GLN A 193 23.64 -5.98 -11.08
C GLN A 193 24.00 -6.91 -12.23
N MET A 194 22.99 -7.58 -12.84
CA MET A 194 23.22 -8.40 -14.02
C MET A 194 23.61 -7.55 -15.23
N LEU A 195 22.91 -6.43 -15.47
CA LEU A 195 23.20 -5.50 -16.57
C LEU A 195 24.57 -4.82 -16.37
N ASP A 196 24.90 -4.40 -15.18
CA ASP A 196 26.17 -3.78 -14.84
C ASP A 196 27.36 -4.69 -15.15
N LYS A 197 27.23 -6.01 -14.86
CA LYS A 197 28.26 -7.00 -15.24
C LYS A 197 28.43 -7.12 -16.73
N GLN A 198 27.34 -7.02 -17.52
CA GLN A 198 27.38 -7.10 -18.98
C GLN A 198 27.94 -5.84 -19.60
N ASN A 199 27.54 -4.67 -19.11
CA ASN A 199 27.85 -3.37 -19.70
C ASN A 199 29.07 -2.69 -19.05
N LYS A 200 29.65 -3.24 -17.97
CA LYS A 200 30.70 -2.64 -17.16
C LYS A 200 30.25 -1.29 -16.51
N GLU A 201 29.00 -1.23 -16.10
CA GLU A 201 28.39 -0.09 -15.42
C GLU A 201 28.35 -0.32 -13.90
N LYS A 202 27.86 0.67 -13.13
CA LYS A 202 27.74 0.63 -11.67
C LYS A 202 26.37 1.11 -11.19
N ARG A 203 25.35 1.04 -12.02
CA ARG A 203 23.99 1.54 -11.75
C ARG A 203 23.39 0.99 -10.45
N ALA A 204 23.59 -0.29 -10.19
CA ALA A 204 23.13 -0.90 -8.95
C ALA A 204 23.80 -0.29 -7.72
N THR A 205 25.09 0.00 -7.78
CA THR A 205 25.84 0.67 -6.72
C THR A 205 25.36 2.10 -6.53
N ASP A 206 25.13 2.84 -7.62
CA ASP A 206 24.63 4.22 -7.58
C ASP A 206 23.26 4.27 -6.91
N VAL A 207 22.35 3.36 -7.26
CA VAL A 207 21.03 3.25 -6.64
C VAL A 207 21.14 2.92 -5.14
N MET A 208 21.97 1.94 -4.77
CA MET A 208 22.15 1.56 -3.36
C MET A 208 22.73 2.73 -2.53
N ASN A 209 23.66 3.48 -3.08
CA ASN A 209 24.24 4.65 -2.41
C ASN A 209 23.20 5.77 -2.26
N ALA A 210 22.43 6.08 -3.33
CA ALA A 210 21.38 7.09 -3.30
C ALA A 210 20.31 6.75 -2.24
N VAL A 211 19.80 5.51 -2.23
CA VAL A 211 18.83 5.05 -1.22
C VAL A 211 19.42 5.15 0.19
N SER A 212 20.67 4.72 0.36
CA SER A 212 21.33 4.74 1.66
C SER A 212 21.50 6.16 2.19
N GLU A 213 21.92 7.10 1.36
CA GLU A 213 22.13 8.50 1.76
C GLU A 213 20.81 9.19 2.11
N ILE A 214 19.74 8.94 1.33
CA ILE A 214 18.42 9.48 1.65
C ILE A 214 17.87 8.88 2.94
N LEU A 215 18.04 7.57 3.19
CA LEU A 215 17.62 6.93 4.44
C LEU A 215 18.36 7.55 5.66
N MET A 216 19.61 7.92 5.52
CA MET A 216 20.39 8.51 6.61
C MET A 216 20.08 9.98 6.85
N LEU A 217 19.82 10.76 5.81
CA LEU A 217 19.74 12.22 5.89
C LEU A 217 18.36 12.79 5.54
N GLY A 218 17.52 12.02 4.86
CA GLY A 218 16.27 12.50 4.25
C GLY A 218 15.26 13.04 5.25
N ARG A 219 15.19 12.48 6.47
CA ARG A 219 14.26 12.96 7.49
C ARG A 219 14.42 14.46 7.77
N GLY A 220 15.65 14.94 7.89
CA GLY A 220 15.93 16.34 8.16
C GLY A 220 15.62 17.29 6.99
N LEU A 221 15.47 16.74 5.79
CA LEU A 221 15.20 17.47 4.54
C LEU A 221 13.78 17.20 4.01
N HIS A 222 12.90 16.55 4.78
CA HIS A 222 11.54 16.16 4.41
C HIS A 222 11.45 15.18 3.22
N TYR A 223 12.47 14.34 3.03
CA TYR A 223 12.50 13.25 2.04
C TYR A 223 12.21 11.92 2.69
N GLY A 224 11.15 11.24 2.23
CA GLY A 224 10.76 9.90 2.66
C GLY A 224 11.04 8.85 1.59
N ILE A 225 11.33 7.63 2.01
CA ILE A 225 11.39 6.45 1.13
C ILE A 225 10.53 5.32 1.71
N TRP A 226 9.65 4.76 0.89
CA TRP A 226 8.93 3.53 1.17
C TRP A 226 9.43 2.42 0.25
N ILE A 227 10.13 1.45 0.82
CA ILE A 227 10.56 0.26 0.09
C ILE A 227 9.53 -0.85 0.29
N VAL A 228 9.03 -1.37 -0.82
CA VAL A 228 8.07 -2.47 -0.84
C VAL A 228 8.76 -3.73 -1.35
N THR A 229 8.67 -4.82 -0.60
CA THR A 229 9.38 -6.05 -0.93
C THR A 229 8.67 -7.28 -0.37
N GLN A 230 8.94 -8.44 -0.94
CA GLN A 230 8.54 -9.71 -0.35
C GLN A 230 9.52 -10.19 0.74
N ARG A 231 10.79 -9.80 0.63
CA ARG A 231 11.86 -10.16 1.56
C ARG A 231 12.82 -8.99 1.72
N ALA A 232 13.04 -8.58 2.95
CA ALA A 232 13.92 -7.45 3.29
C ALA A 232 15.30 -7.95 3.73
N ASP A 233 16.14 -8.31 2.76
CA ASP A 233 17.52 -8.70 3.02
C ASP A 233 18.38 -7.46 3.33
N ALA A 234 19.21 -7.53 4.38
CA ALA A 234 20.13 -6.46 4.76
C ALA A 234 21.14 -6.10 3.66
N ALA A 235 21.50 -7.07 2.82
CA ALA A 235 22.42 -6.87 1.69
C ALA A 235 21.90 -5.88 0.62
N LEU A 236 20.60 -5.56 0.64
CA LEU A 236 19.97 -4.58 -0.26
C LEU A 236 20.22 -3.13 0.16
N PHE A 237 20.73 -2.92 1.37
CA PHE A 237 20.91 -1.60 1.96
C PHE A 237 22.38 -1.41 2.35
N ALA A 238 23.05 -0.47 1.70
CA ALA A 238 24.46 -0.21 1.97
C ALA A 238 24.65 0.41 3.36
N ASN A 239 25.82 0.17 3.95
CA ASN A 239 26.29 0.87 5.15
C ASN A 239 25.34 0.82 6.37
N GLY A 240 24.55 -0.26 6.53
CA GLY A 240 23.61 -0.37 7.66
C GLY A 240 22.41 0.57 7.58
N SER A 241 22.17 1.19 6.42
CA SER A 241 21.07 2.16 6.26
C SER A 241 19.67 1.59 6.47
N ARG A 242 19.52 0.24 6.51
CA ARG A 242 18.28 -0.41 6.88
C ARG A 242 17.74 0.01 8.26
N ASP A 243 18.63 0.29 9.19
CA ASP A 243 18.28 0.68 10.56
C ASP A 243 17.65 2.10 10.63
N ASN A 244 17.62 2.82 9.51
CA ASN A 244 16.94 4.12 9.41
C ASN A 244 15.48 4.02 8.94
N PHE A 245 14.94 2.82 8.73
CA PHE A 245 13.50 2.67 8.54
C PHE A 245 12.78 2.85 9.88
N MET A 246 12.04 3.93 9.99
CA MET A 246 11.27 4.31 11.19
C MET A 246 9.93 3.60 11.30
N CYS A 247 9.50 2.97 10.21
CA CYS A 247 8.31 2.14 10.12
C CYS A 247 8.65 0.84 9.42
N ILE A 248 8.39 -0.29 10.07
CA ILE A 248 8.45 -1.63 9.48
C ILE A 248 7.05 -2.22 9.53
N LEU A 249 6.41 -2.32 8.36
CA LEU A 249 5.09 -2.93 8.20
C LEU A 249 5.24 -4.30 7.55
N ALA A 250 4.87 -5.35 8.27
CA ALA A 250 4.95 -6.71 7.78
C ALA A 250 3.58 -7.38 7.75
N LEU A 251 3.07 -7.66 6.54
CA LEU A 251 1.73 -8.18 6.29
C LEU A 251 1.74 -9.70 6.08
N GLY A 252 0.73 -10.35 6.64
CA GLY A 252 0.55 -11.80 6.51
C GLY A 252 1.56 -12.60 7.33
N ARG A 253 1.80 -13.85 6.89
CA ARG A 253 2.68 -14.77 7.60
C ARG A 253 4.15 -14.40 7.38
N LEU A 254 4.89 -14.21 8.46
CA LEU A 254 6.33 -14.05 8.47
C LEU A 254 7.03 -15.40 8.68
N SER A 255 8.07 -15.68 7.88
CA SER A 255 8.99 -16.79 8.16
C SER A 255 9.84 -16.48 9.40
N LYS A 256 10.43 -17.51 10.00
CA LYS A 256 11.34 -17.33 11.15
C LYS A 256 12.52 -16.40 10.81
N GLU A 257 13.04 -16.52 9.59
CA GLU A 257 14.14 -15.66 9.12
C GLU A 257 13.70 -14.20 8.99
N GLN A 258 12.51 -13.94 8.44
CA GLN A 258 11.97 -12.58 8.34
C GLN A 258 11.70 -11.97 9.72
N LYS A 259 11.18 -12.76 10.66
CA LYS A 259 11.01 -12.30 12.05
C LYS A 259 12.36 -11.85 12.64
N ASN A 260 13.37 -12.67 12.51
CA ASN A 260 14.70 -12.34 13.03
C ASN A 260 15.36 -11.16 12.31
N MET A 261 15.11 -10.99 11.00
CA MET A 261 15.69 -9.88 10.22
C MET A 261 15.04 -8.55 10.51
N LEU A 262 13.72 -8.54 10.69
CA LEU A 262 12.93 -7.30 10.75
C LEU A 262 12.60 -6.86 12.18
N PHE A 263 12.50 -7.82 13.08
CA PHE A 263 12.01 -7.62 14.44
C PHE A 263 12.96 -8.27 15.46
N SER A 264 14.27 -8.13 15.25
CA SER A 264 15.27 -8.68 16.15
C SER A 264 15.15 -8.04 17.53
N GLY A 265 14.92 -8.87 18.54
CA GLY A 265 14.73 -8.39 19.92
C GLY A 265 13.31 -8.02 20.29
N GLU A 266 12.37 -8.05 19.34
CA GLU A 266 10.97 -7.76 19.57
C GLU A 266 10.15 -9.03 19.84
N GLU A 267 9.19 -8.93 20.75
CA GLU A 267 8.20 -9.99 20.96
C GLU A 267 7.06 -9.86 19.95
N LEU A 268 6.93 -10.86 19.08
CA LEU A 268 5.88 -10.92 18.09
C LEU A 268 4.73 -11.82 18.54
N PRO A 269 3.47 -11.41 18.30
CA PRO A 269 2.32 -12.27 18.57
C PRO A 269 2.38 -13.59 17.79
N GLU A 270 2.12 -14.70 18.49
CA GLU A 270 2.07 -16.03 17.88
C GLU A 270 0.68 -16.32 17.30
N ARG A 271 0.35 -15.66 16.19
CA ARG A 271 -0.88 -15.95 15.45
C ARG A 271 -0.68 -15.88 13.94
N SER A 272 -1.65 -16.43 13.22
CA SER A 272 -1.74 -16.27 11.77
C SER A 272 -2.49 -14.99 11.44
N TYR A 273 -1.95 -14.22 10.51
CA TYR A 273 -2.56 -12.99 9.99
C TYR A 273 -3.29 -13.28 8.69
N GLN A 274 -4.46 -12.68 8.54
CA GLN A 274 -5.22 -12.70 7.30
C GLN A 274 -4.70 -11.65 6.32
N GLN A 275 -5.24 -11.64 5.10
CA GLN A 275 -4.91 -10.62 4.11
C GLN A 275 -5.18 -9.20 4.67
N GLY A 276 -4.22 -8.31 4.54
CA GLY A 276 -4.27 -6.97 5.08
C GLY A 276 -4.08 -6.88 6.59
N GLU A 277 -3.75 -7.98 7.27
CA GLU A 277 -3.32 -7.98 8.67
C GLU A 277 -1.84 -8.30 8.80
N GLY A 278 -1.25 -7.85 9.88
CA GLY A 278 0.16 -8.10 10.16
C GLY A 278 0.63 -7.41 11.42
N VAL A 279 1.89 -7.08 11.43
CA VAL A 279 2.53 -6.32 12.52
C VAL A 279 3.19 -5.07 11.98
N ILE A 280 3.21 -4.05 12.80
CA ILE A 280 3.90 -2.80 12.53
C ILE A 280 4.82 -2.46 13.72
N LEU A 281 6.07 -2.12 13.40
CA LEU A 281 7.02 -1.55 14.33
C LEU A 281 7.24 -0.09 13.93
N LEU A 282 6.96 0.79 14.83
CA LEU A 282 7.20 2.21 14.69
C LEU A 282 8.32 2.62 15.64
N ASP A 283 9.28 3.38 15.14
CA ASP A 283 10.43 3.81 15.94
C ASP A 283 9.99 4.44 17.27
N GLY A 284 10.59 3.99 18.36
CA GLY A 284 10.24 4.40 19.72
C GLY A 284 8.96 3.77 20.29
N ARG A 285 8.40 2.72 19.67
CA ARG A 285 7.22 1.99 20.16
C ARG A 285 7.46 0.48 20.18
N GLU A 286 6.62 -0.23 20.93
CA GLU A 286 6.50 -1.68 20.83
C GLU A 286 5.83 -2.09 19.52
N VAL A 287 6.00 -3.37 19.14
CA VAL A 287 5.30 -3.93 17.97
C VAL A 287 3.80 -3.96 18.20
N GLU A 288 3.05 -3.39 17.28
CA GLU A 288 1.59 -3.38 17.29
C GLU A 288 1.04 -4.33 16.21
N GLU A 289 -0.11 -4.94 16.46
CA GLU A 289 -0.84 -5.67 15.43
C GLU A 289 -1.66 -4.69 14.60
N VAL A 290 -1.51 -4.76 13.29
CA VAL A 290 -2.15 -3.80 12.37
C VAL A 290 -3.14 -4.48 11.44
N LYS A 291 -4.24 -3.80 11.17
CA LYS A 291 -5.22 -4.09 10.12
C LYS A 291 -5.26 -2.93 9.13
N ILE A 292 -4.97 -3.23 7.87
CA ILE A 292 -5.21 -2.31 6.76
C ILE A 292 -6.69 -2.41 6.39
N PRO A 293 -7.43 -1.30 6.35
CA PRO A 293 -8.84 -1.33 6.00
C PRO A 293 -9.05 -1.61 4.52
N TRP A 294 -10.22 -2.14 4.20
CA TRP A 294 -10.69 -2.24 2.82
C TRP A 294 -11.28 -0.89 2.40
N VAL A 295 -10.82 -0.38 1.29
CA VAL A 295 -11.43 0.77 0.62
C VAL A 295 -12.63 0.28 -0.17
N THR A 296 -13.82 0.79 0.12
CA THR A 296 -15.07 0.34 -0.52
C THR A 296 -15.21 0.84 -1.95
N ASP A 297 -14.82 2.10 -2.17
CA ASP A 297 -14.77 2.70 -3.50
C ASP A 297 -13.31 2.83 -3.98
N VAL A 298 -12.73 1.73 -4.44
CA VAL A 298 -11.36 1.72 -4.97
C VAL A 298 -11.19 2.62 -6.19
N PRO A 299 -12.12 2.66 -7.17
CA PRO A 299 -12.01 3.59 -8.30
C PRO A 299 -12.00 5.07 -7.86
N GLY A 300 -12.92 5.46 -6.99
CA GLY A 300 -12.97 6.83 -6.44
C GLY A 300 -11.71 7.18 -5.65
N TRP A 301 -11.22 6.26 -4.81
CA TRP A 301 -9.98 6.42 -4.05
C TRP A 301 -8.77 6.65 -4.96
N ARG A 302 -8.62 5.83 -6.01
CA ARG A 302 -7.54 5.95 -6.99
C ARG A 302 -7.63 7.25 -7.79
N LYS A 303 -8.82 7.66 -8.18
CA LYS A 303 -9.04 8.93 -8.88
C LYS A 303 -8.62 10.12 -8.02
N HIS A 304 -9.06 10.19 -6.77
CA HIS A 304 -8.67 11.26 -5.86
C HIS A 304 -7.15 11.33 -5.62
N MET A 305 -6.50 10.16 -5.50
CA MET A 305 -5.03 10.13 -5.41
C MET A 305 -4.38 10.74 -6.65
N LEU A 306 -4.83 10.34 -7.86
CA LEU A 306 -4.26 10.85 -9.10
C LEU A 306 -4.49 12.35 -9.24
N ASP A 307 -5.72 12.82 -9.02
CA ASP A 307 -6.07 14.24 -9.07
C ASP A 307 -5.19 15.08 -8.11
N THR A 308 -4.93 14.56 -6.90
CA THR A 308 -4.07 15.22 -5.91
C THR A 308 -2.60 15.25 -6.36
N LEU A 309 -2.09 14.13 -6.89
CA LEU A 309 -0.72 14.02 -7.40
C LEU A 309 -0.46 14.97 -8.58
N GLU A 310 -1.39 15.09 -9.50
CA GLU A 310 -1.31 15.99 -10.66
C GLU A 310 -1.34 17.45 -10.22
N GLN A 311 -2.24 17.83 -9.29
CA GLN A 311 -2.30 19.18 -8.75
C GLN A 311 -0.99 19.57 -8.04
N SER A 312 -0.39 18.65 -7.29
CA SER A 312 0.89 18.89 -6.65
C SER A 312 2.01 19.07 -7.68
N ALA A 313 2.00 18.36 -8.80
CA ALA A 313 2.99 18.49 -9.87
C ALA A 313 2.87 19.83 -10.62
N ASP A 314 1.64 20.28 -10.94
CA ASP A 314 1.37 21.52 -11.67
C ASP A 314 1.66 22.79 -10.85
N GLY A 315 1.62 22.71 -9.53
CA GLY A 315 1.95 23.81 -8.62
C GLY A 315 3.38 24.35 -8.80
N ASN A 316 4.29 23.57 -9.37
CA ASN A 316 5.66 23.96 -9.68
C ASN A 316 5.74 24.85 -10.93
N VAL A 317 4.92 24.61 -11.95
CA VAL A 317 4.91 25.39 -13.19
C VAL A 317 4.49 26.86 -12.94
N ARG A 318 3.70 27.09 -11.88
CA ARG A 318 3.21 28.44 -11.53
C ARG A 318 4.15 29.22 -10.59
N ARG A 319 5.12 28.56 -9.94
CA ARG A 319 6.10 29.24 -9.06
C ARG A 319 7.41 29.55 -9.75
N GLU A 320 7.72 28.91 -10.88
CA GLU A 320 8.89 29.18 -11.71
C GLU A 320 8.60 30.19 -12.86
N SER A 321 7.38 30.67 -13.00
CA SER A 321 6.95 31.72 -13.92
C SER A 321 6.66 33.05 -13.19
#